data_4f29908774ab37a4384a9d546a32dd7c
#
_entry.id   4f29908774ab37a4384a9d546a32dd7c
#
_cell.length_a   1.000
_cell.length_b   1.000
_cell.length_c   1.000
_cell.angle_alpha   90.00
_cell.angle_beta   90.00
_cell.angle_gamma   90.00
#
_symmetry.space_group_name_H-M   'P 1'
#
loop_
_entity.id
_entity.type
_entity.pdbx_description
1 polymer ?
#
loop_
_entity_poly.entity_id
_entity_poly.type
_entity_poly.pdbx_seq_one_letter_code
_entity_poly.pdbx_strand_id
1 'polypeptide(L)'
;VADFVSFPYYGWHRSVIVPAGHALESVEPLTLDAVAEHPVITYHEGFTGRARIDETFAKAGLTPDIVMSALDADVIKAYVELGLGVGIVASMAYDPNRDQGLRMLASSHLFEENVTRIAIRKGHFLRGFAYRFIELCSADLSENVVRAALRPDADGDPSY
;
A
#
# COMPACT_ATOMS: atom_id res chain seq x y z
N VAL A 1 0.33 -19.51 5.43
CA VAL A 1 -0.73 -20.09 6.28
C VAL A 1 -1.39 -21.17 5.43
N ALA A 2 -1.27 -22.44 5.83
CA ALA A 2 -1.64 -23.62 5.03
C ALA A 2 -3.13 -23.67 4.61
N ASP A 3 -4.00 -22.91 5.30
CA ASP A 3 -5.44 -22.97 5.10
C ASP A 3 -6.02 -21.94 4.11
N PHE A 4 -5.17 -21.16 3.47
CA PHE A 4 -5.62 -20.11 2.54
C PHE A 4 -4.99 -20.25 1.16
N VAL A 5 -5.80 -19.99 0.14
CA VAL A 5 -5.33 -19.69 -1.21
C VAL A 5 -5.35 -18.19 -1.38
N SER A 6 -4.30 -17.62 -1.94
CA SER A 6 -4.22 -16.17 -2.15
C SER A 6 -3.84 -15.83 -3.58
N PHE A 7 -4.56 -14.86 -4.14
CA PHE A 7 -4.37 -14.36 -5.49
C PHE A 7 -3.85 -12.94 -5.46
N PRO A 8 -2.86 -12.56 -6.28
CA PRO A 8 -2.49 -11.16 -6.45
C PRO A 8 -3.68 -10.43 -7.08
N TYR A 9 -3.95 -9.23 -6.55
CA TYR A 9 -5.10 -8.45 -7.02
C TYR A 9 -4.67 -7.09 -7.56
N TYR A 10 -3.92 -6.32 -6.76
CA TYR A 10 -3.59 -4.95 -7.09
C TYR A 10 -2.20 -4.58 -6.56
N GLY A 11 -1.35 -4.06 -7.47
CA GLY A 11 -0.05 -3.49 -7.13
C GLY A 11 -0.16 -1.99 -6.86
N TRP A 12 0.52 -1.48 -5.83
CA TRP A 12 0.55 -0.07 -5.50
C TRP A 12 1.85 0.32 -4.79
N HIS A 13 2.19 1.60 -4.88
CA HIS A 13 3.37 2.19 -4.25
C HIS A 13 2.98 3.16 -3.15
N ARG A 14 3.93 3.45 -2.27
CA ARG A 14 3.87 4.62 -1.42
C ARG A 14 4.38 5.81 -2.19
N SER A 15 3.85 6.99 -1.85
CA SER A 15 4.28 8.24 -2.46
C SER A 15 4.49 9.29 -1.40
N VAL A 16 5.41 10.20 -1.70
CA VAL A 16 5.65 11.40 -0.92
C VAL A 16 4.68 12.48 -1.41
N ILE A 17 3.99 13.11 -0.48
CA ILE A 17 3.12 14.26 -0.72
C ILE A 17 3.62 15.46 0.04
N VAL A 18 3.50 16.63 -0.56
CA VAL A 18 3.96 17.91 0.01
C VAL A 18 2.91 18.99 -0.22
N PRO A 19 2.91 20.09 0.54
CA PRO A 19 2.13 21.26 0.19
C PRO A 19 2.53 21.80 -1.18
N ALA A 20 1.58 22.36 -1.93
CA ALA A 20 1.88 22.99 -3.20
C ALA A 20 2.90 24.13 -3.02
N GLY A 21 3.94 24.15 -3.84
CA GLY A 21 5.04 25.12 -3.75
C GLY A 21 6.17 24.73 -2.78
N HIS A 22 6.16 23.48 -2.28
CA HIS A 22 7.22 22.98 -1.40
C HIS A 22 8.56 22.80 -2.14
N ALA A 23 9.67 23.05 -1.44
CA ALA A 23 11.02 22.95 -2.03
C ALA A 23 11.34 21.61 -2.68
N LEU A 24 10.81 20.51 -2.14
CA LEU A 24 11.01 19.16 -2.68
C LEU A 24 10.42 18.96 -4.09
N GLU A 25 9.51 19.82 -4.56
CA GLU A 25 9.01 19.76 -5.95
C GLU A 25 10.12 19.98 -6.99
N SER A 26 11.20 20.65 -6.59
CA SER A 26 12.35 20.95 -7.45
C SER A 26 13.50 19.94 -7.34
N VAL A 27 13.35 18.92 -6.49
CA VAL A 27 14.36 17.88 -6.27
C VAL A 27 14.10 16.70 -7.21
N GLU A 28 14.91 16.53 -8.23
CA GLU A 28 14.76 15.47 -9.24
C GLU A 28 16.12 14.82 -9.56
N PRO A 29 16.27 13.50 -9.35
CA PRO A 29 15.30 12.60 -8.72
C PRO A 29 15.15 12.87 -7.21
N LEU A 30 13.94 12.65 -6.68
CA LEU A 30 13.71 12.71 -5.25
C LEU A 30 14.52 11.60 -4.55
N THR A 31 15.12 11.92 -3.40
CA THR A 31 15.92 10.97 -2.60
C THR A 31 15.34 10.82 -1.19
N LEU A 32 15.64 9.69 -0.54
CA LEU A 32 15.24 9.48 0.87
C LEU A 32 15.94 10.47 1.80
N ASP A 33 17.20 10.85 1.48
CA ASP A 33 17.94 11.87 2.23
C ASP A 33 17.19 13.20 2.22
N ALA A 34 16.78 13.66 1.03
CA ALA A 34 16.02 14.92 0.90
C ALA A 34 14.69 14.87 1.66
N VAL A 35 13.99 13.73 1.66
CA VAL A 35 12.76 13.56 2.45
C VAL A 35 13.05 13.60 3.95
N ALA A 36 14.15 12.94 4.40
CA ALA A 36 14.53 12.86 5.81
C ALA A 36 14.98 14.20 6.42
N GLU A 37 15.32 15.20 5.59
CA GLU A 37 15.64 16.56 6.05
C GLU A 37 14.39 17.35 6.53
N HIS A 38 13.19 16.82 6.29
CA HIS A 38 11.93 17.45 6.66
C HIS A 38 11.19 16.65 7.72
N PRO A 39 10.34 17.32 8.54
CA PRO A 39 9.39 16.61 9.40
C PRO A 39 8.48 15.71 8.58
N VAL A 40 8.31 14.46 9.01
CA VAL A 40 7.53 13.45 8.28
C VAL A 40 6.22 13.16 9.01
N ILE A 41 5.15 13.06 8.24
CA ILE A 41 3.81 12.66 8.71
C ILE A 41 3.44 11.39 7.97
N THR A 42 3.09 10.34 8.69
CA THR A 42 2.75 9.05 8.07
C THR A 42 1.83 8.20 8.94
N TYR A 43 1.67 6.93 8.60
CA TYR A 43 0.79 6.02 9.32
C TYR A 43 1.32 5.65 10.72
N HIS A 44 0.41 5.32 11.61
CA HIS A 44 0.70 4.85 12.96
C HIS A 44 1.48 3.51 12.95
N GLU A 45 2.32 3.29 13.96
CA GLU A 45 3.21 2.11 14.07
C GLU A 45 2.48 0.77 14.07
N GLY A 46 1.24 0.71 14.53
CA GLY A 46 0.41 -0.50 14.49
C GLY A 46 -0.06 -0.94 13.11
N PHE A 47 0.21 -0.16 12.07
CA PHE A 47 -0.19 -0.48 10.69
C PHE A 47 0.95 -1.10 9.91
N THR A 48 0.66 -2.17 9.18
CA THR A 48 1.65 -2.90 8.36
C THR A 48 2.39 -2.00 7.36
N GLY A 49 1.75 -0.92 6.93
CA GLY A 49 2.34 0.08 6.05
C GLY A 49 3.50 0.85 6.66
N ARG A 50 3.45 1.15 7.96
CA ARG A 50 4.47 1.92 8.67
C ARG A 50 5.79 1.15 8.78
N ALA A 51 5.75 -0.10 9.16
CA ALA A 51 6.96 -0.92 9.29
C ALA A 51 7.79 -0.95 7.98
N ARG A 52 7.13 -0.96 6.82
CA ARG A 52 7.80 -0.90 5.52
C ARG A 52 8.47 0.45 5.23
N ILE A 53 7.87 1.54 5.70
CA ILE A 53 8.45 2.88 5.58
C ILE A 53 9.70 2.96 6.46
N ASP A 54 9.59 2.54 7.72
CA ASP A 54 10.71 2.53 8.67
C ASP A 54 11.87 1.68 8.16
N GLU A 55 11.57 0.49 7.62
CA GLU A 55 12.58 -0.40 7.02
C GLU A 55 13.29 0.24 5.83
N THR A 56 12.55 0.98 4.99
CA THR A 56 13.12 1.66 3.82
C THR A 56 14.15 2.70 4.25
N PHE A 57 13.82 3.54 5.22
CA PHE A 57 14.77 4.52 5.76
C PHE A 57 15.95 3.84 6.48
N ALA A 58 15.69 2.81 7.28
CA ALA A 58 16.74 2.07 8.00
C ALA A 58 17.75 1.42 7.04
N LYS A 59 17.30 0.84 5.91
CA LYS A 59 18.18 0.29 4.87
C LYS A 59 19.08 1.34 4.23
N ALA A 60 18.60 2.59 4.16
CA ALA A 60 19.39 3.73 3.67
C ALA A 60 20.28 4.35 4.76
N GLY A 61 20.25 3.85 6.00
CA GLY A 61 20.97 4.42 7.13
C GLY A 61 20.41 5.74 7.65
N LEU A 62 19.13 6.02 7.35
CA LEU A 62 18.44 7.26 7.68
C LEU A 62 17.44 7.04 8.83
N THR A 63 17.24 8.09 9.62
CA THR A 63 16.19 8.12 10.66
C THR A 63 15.33 9.36 10.42
N PRO A 64 14.15 9.22 9.79
CA PRO A 64 13.26 10.35 9.55
C PRO A 64 12.69 10.89 10.86
N ASP A 65 12.53 12.21 10.95
CA ASP A 65 11.84 12.87 12.06
C ASP A 65 10.32 12.74 11.88
N ILE A 66 9.73 11.70 12.48
CA ILE A 66 8.29 11.48 12.39
C ILE A 66 7.58 12.28 13.47
N VAL A 67 7.13 13.49 13.09
CA VAL A 67 6.47 14.43 13.99
C VAL A 67 5.01 14.10 14.27
N MET A 68 4.38 13.33 13.38
CA MET A 68 2.99 12.92 13.54
C MET A 68 2.70 11.59 12.85
N SER A 69 1.82 10.81 13.45
CA SER A 69 1.28 9.58 12.85
C SER A 69 -0.24 9.55 12.95
N ALA A 70 -0.90 9.04 11.90
CA ALA A 70 -2.35 8.95 11.82
C ALA A 70 -2.81 7.57 11.35
N LEU A 71 -4.10 7.29 11.57
CA LEU A 71 -4.71 6.01 11.21
C LEU A 71 -5.12 5.94 9.74
N ASP A 72 -5.36 7.09 9.10
CA ASP A 72 -5.77 7.18 7.71
C ASP A 72 -5.05 8.29 6.93
N ALA A 73 -5.11 8.19 5.62
CA ALA A 73 -4.44 9.11 4.71
C ALA A 73 -5.08 10.50 4.66
N ASP A 74 -6.38 10.63 4.92
CA ASP A 74 -7.05 11.93 4.83
C ASP A 74 -6.58 12.85 5.97
N VAL A 75 -6.34 12.28 7.16
CA VAL A 75 -5.74 13.01 8.27
C VAL A 75 -4.30 13.42 7.94
N ILE A 76 -3.49 12.50 7.38
CA ILE A 76 -2.12 12.81 6.95
C ILE A 76 -2.14 13.98 5.95
N LYS A 77 -2.97 13.89 4.90
CA LYS A 77 -3.11 14.93 3.87
C LYS A 77 -3.47 16.29 4.46
N ALA A 78 -4.43 16.33 5.39
CA ALA A 78 -4.86 17.56 6.04
C ALA A 78 -3.70 18.27 6.79
N TYR A 79 -2.89 17.52 7.52
CA TYR A 79 -1.75 18.08 8.24
C TYR A 79 -0.58 18.47 7.32
N VAL A 80 -0.37 17.74 6.24
CA VAL A 80 0.60 18.13 5.20
C VAL A 80 0.17 19.42 4.52
N GLU A 81 -1.10 19.57 4.17
CA GLU A 81 -1.64 20.79 3.55
C GLU A 81 -1.49 22.03 4.47
N LEU A 82 -1.55 21.83 5.79
CA LEU A 82 -1.27 22.86 6.79
C LEU A 82 0.23 23.19 6.92
N GLY A 83 1.11 22.50 6.20
CA GLY A 83 2.55 22.75 6.21
C GLY A 83 3.29 22.19 7.42
N LEU A 84 2.72 21.22 8.15
CA LEU A 84 3.35 20.65 9.34
C LEU A 84 4.46 19.65 9.03
N GLY A 85 4.59 19.23 7.79
CA GLY A 85 5.62 18.30 7.33
C GLY A 85 5.32 17.75 5.95
N VAL A 86 6.14 16.81 5.50
CA VAL A 86 5.94 16.04 4.28
C VAL A 86 5.21 14.74 4.60
N GLY A 87 4.31 14.30 3.74
CA GLY A 87 3.51 13.09 3.95
C GLY A 87 4.06 11.89 3.21
N ILE A 88 3.97 10.69 3.81
CA ILE A 88 4.18 9.43 3.10
C ILE A 88 2.89 8.63 3.19
N VAL A 89 2.22 8.44 2.04
CA VAL A 89 0.91 7.79 1.94
C VAL A 89 0.88 6.75 0.82
N ALA A 90 -0.15 5.91 0.78
CA ALA A 90 -0.42 5.09 -0.39
C ALA A 90 -0.76 5.99 -1.58
N SER A 91 -0.16 5.74 -2.75
CA SER A 91 -0.32 6.59 -3.93
C SER A 91 -1.78 6.79 -4.34
N MET A 92 -2.62 5.77 -4.15
CA MET A 92 -4.05 5.83 -4.44
C MET A 92 -4.86 6.73 -3.50
N ALA A 93 -4.28 7.17 -2.38
CA ALA A 93 -4.95 8.09 -1.46
C ALA A 93 -4.93 9.55 -1.94
N TYR A 94 -4.08 9.86 -2.92
CA TYR A 94 -3.99 11.19 -3.51
C TYR A 94 -4.88 11.28 -4.77
N ASP A 95 -5.72 12.30 -4.80
CA ASP A 95 -6.55 12.65 -5.94
C ASP A 95 -6.28 14.12 -6.34
N PRO A 96 -5.67 14.40 -7.50
CA PRO A 96 -5.31 15.75 -7.91
C PRO A 96 -6.51 16.69 -8.05
N ASN A 97 -7.73 16.16 -8.21
CA ASN A 97 -8.95 16.97 -8.31
C ASN A 97 -9.45 17.41 -6.93
N ARG A 98 -9.22 16.61 -5.90
CA ARG A 98 -9.64 16.87 -4.51
C ARG A 98 -8.55 17.54 -3.68
N ASP A 99 -7.30 17.11 -3.87
CA ASP A 99 -6.15 17.48 -3.05
C ASP A 99 -5.35 18.62 -3.72
N GLN A 100 -6.04 19.69 -4.13
CA GLN A 100 -5.45 20.80 -4.91
C GLN A 100 -4.34 21.56 -4.19
N GLY A 101 -4.38 21.60 -2.86
CA GLY A 101 -3.34 22.20 -2.00
C GLY A 101 -2.10 21.33 -1.83
N LEU A 102 -2.13 20.11 -2.35
CA LEU A 102 -1.03 19.14 -2.23
C LEU A 102 -0.40 18.84 -3.61
N ARG A 103 0.82 18.30 -3.55
CA ARG A 103 1.50 17.70 -4.71
C ARG A 103 2.03 16.33 -4.34
N MET A 104 1.77 15.34 -5.19
CA MET A 104 2.38 14.03 -5.09
C MET A 104 3.66 14.03 -5.93
N LEU A 105 4.78 13.73 -5.29
CA LEU A 105 6.09 13.71 -5.94
C LEU A 105 6.35 12.36 -6.61
N ALA A 106 7.16 12.36 -7.68
CA ALA A 106 7.63 11.15 -8.34
C ALA A 106 8.57 10.37 -7.41
N SER A 107 8.02 9.46 -6.62
CA SER A 107 8.70 8.76 -5.52
C SER A 107 8.52 7.24 -5.53
N SER A 108 7.98 6.67 -6.60
CA SER A 108 7.77 5.22 -6.73
C SER A 108 9.07 4.41 -6.65
N HIS A 109 10.20 5.01 -7.03
CA HIS A 109 11.54 4.40 -6.95
C HIS A 109 12.11 4.35 -5.54
N LEU A 110 11.54 5.09 -4.58
CA LEU A 110 12.00 5.12 -3.18
C LEU A 110 11.44 3.96 -2.36
N PHE A 111 10.29 3.43 -2.73
CA PHE A 111 9.58 2.43 -1.94
C PHE A 111 9.30 1.18 -2.78
N GLU A 112 9.40 0.02 -2.13
CA GLU A 112 9.01 -1.23 -2.76
C GLU A 112 7.52 -1.24 -3.13
N GLU A 113 7.20 -1.93 -4.23
CA GLU A 113 5.82 -2.19 -4.62
C GLU A 113 5.13 -3.06 -3.57
N ASN A 114 3.89 -2.72 -3.28
CA ASN A 114 3.02 -3.51 -2.43
C ASN A 114 1.99 -4.21 -3.29
N VAL A 115 1.75 -5.49 -3.02
CA VAL A 115 0.73 -6.26 -3.71
C VAL A 115 -0.38 -6.61 -2.72
N THR A 116 -1.56 -6.05 -2.96
CA THR A 116 -2.79 -6.48 -2.28
C THR A 116 -3.19 -7.84 -2.84
N ARG A 117 -3.60 -8.74 -1.96
CA ARG A 117 -3.97 -10.11 -2.33
C ARG A 117 -5.38 -10.43 -1.82
N ILE A 118 -6.15 -11.13 -2.64
CA ILE A 118 -7.41 -11.74 -2.22
C ILE A 118 -7.06 -13.09 -1.61
N ALA A 119 -7.38 -13.27 -0.33
CA ALA A 119 -7.16 -14.54 0.38
C ALA A 119 -8.50 -15.21 0.67
N ILE A 120 -8.60 -16.48 0.33
CA ILE A 120 -9.80 -17.29 0.50
C ILE A 120 -9.42 -18.55 1.28
N ARG A 121 -10.18 -18.88 2.31
CA ARG A 121 -9.95 -20.10 3.10
C ARG A 121 -10.26 -21.33 2.26
N LYS A 122 -9.33 -22.29 2.22
CA LYS A 122 -9.54 -23.61 1.56
C LYS A 122 -10.74 -24.33 2.20
N GLY A 123 -11.49 -25.03 1.37
CA GLY A 123 -12.66 -25.78 1.81
C GLY A 123 -13.89 -24.91 2.18
N HIS A 124 -13.81 -23.57 2.02
CA HIS A 124 -14.96 -22.69 2.20
C HIS A 124 -15.81 -22.67 0.93
N PHE A 125 -17.11 -22.85 1.10
CA PHE A 125 -18.06 -22.71 0.01
C PHE A 125 -18.33 -21.22 -0.25
N LEU A 126 -17.95 -20.74 -1.43
CA LEU A 126 -18.28 -19.40 -1.88
C LEU A 126 -19.63 -19.41 -2.62
N ARG A 127 -20.47 -18.44 -2.33
CA ARG A 127 -21.70 -18.19 -3.08
C ARG A 127 -21.39 -17.51 -4.41
N GLY A 128 -22.26 -17.66 -5.41
CA GLY A 128 -22.07 -17.09 -6.75
C GLY A 128 -21.73 -15.60 -6.78
N PHE A 129 -22.34 -14.78 -5.90
CA PHE A 129 -22.04 -13.36 -5.81
C PHE A 129 -20.60 -13.07 -5.34
N ALA A 130 -19.99 -13.95 -4.53
CA ALA A 130 -18.62 -13.78 -4.09
C ALA A 130 -17.63 -14.02 -5.26
N TYR A 131 -17.88 -15.01 -6.11
CA TYR A 131 -17.11 -15.20 -7.33
C TYR A 131 -17.25 -13.99 -8.26
N ARG A 132 -18.48 -13.50 -8.44
CA ARG A 132 -18.70 -12.30 -9.26
C ARG A 132 -17.99 -11.07 -8.71
N PHE A 133 -17.98 -10.88 -7.40
CA PHE A 133 -17.23 -9.80 -6.77
C PHE A 133 -15.71 -9.92 -7.04
N ILE A 134 -15.15 -11.12 -6.89
CA ILE A 134 -13.72 -11.37 -7.16
C ILE A 134 -13.40 -11.08 -8.63
N GLU A 135 -14.23 -11.51 -9.56
CA GLU A 135 -14.09 -11.25 -11.00
C GLU A 135 -14.17 -9.74 -11.32
N LEU A 136 -15.02 -8.99 -10.62
CA LEU A 136 -15.07 -7.52 -10.74
C LEU A 136 -13.80 -6.84 -10.19
N CYS A 137 -13.18 -7.44 -9.18
CA CYS A 137 -11.89 -6.95 -8.67
C CYS A 137 -10.75 -7.20 -9.67
N SER A 138 -10.73 -8.36 -10.33
CA SER A 138 -9.71 -8.73 -11.31
C SER A 138 -10.30 -9.67 -12.36
N ALA A 139 -10.29 -9.25 -13.62
CA ALA A 139 -10.80 -10.04 -14.74
C ALA A 139 -10.08 -11.39 -14.91
N ASP A 140 -8.84 -11.50 -14.45
CA ASP A 140 -8.04 -12.72 -14.49
C ASP A 140 -8.52 -13.76 -13.46
N LEU A 141 -9.27 -13.35 -12.45
CA LEU A 141 -9.79 -14.19 -11.38
C LEU A 141 -11.23 -14.65 -11.66
N SER A 142 -11.44 -15.29 -12.80
CA SER A 142 -12.74 -15.89 -13.13
C SER A 142 -13.15 -16.95 -12.11
N GLU A 143 -14.47 -17.23 -12.03
CA GLU A 143 -15.01 -18.26 -11.14
C GLU A 143 -14.30 -19.61 -11.31
N ASN A 144 -13.98 -20.00 -12.55
CA ASN A 144 -13.28 -21.27 -12.83
C ASN A 144 -11.87 -21.31 -12.25
N VAL A 145 -11.11 -20.21 -12.35
CA VAL A 145 -9.77 -20.10 -11.80
C VAL A 145 -9.80 -20.19 -10.28
N VAL A 146 -10.72 -19.46 -9.65
CA VAL A 146 -10.86 -19.46 -8.19
C VAL A 146 -11.34 -20.82 -7.68
N ARG A 147 -12.32 -21.44 -8.33
CA ARG A 147 -12.81 -22.78 -7.96
C ARG A 147 -11.72 -23.85 -8.10
N ALA A 148 -10.93 -23.80 -9.15
CA ALA A 148 -9.83 -24.75 -9.36
C ALA A 148 -8.79 -24.65 -8.22
N ALA A 149 -8.45 -23.44 -7.80
CA ALA A 149 -7.47 -23.21 -6.73
C ALA A 149 -8.01 -23.54 -5.32
N LEU A 150 -9.32 -23.52 -5.13
CA LEU A 150 -9.96 -23.85 -3.84
C LEU A 150 -10.19 -25.35 -3.63
N ARG A 151 -10.01 -26.18 -4.68
CA ARG A 151 -10.12 -27.64 -4.51
C ARG A 151 -9.08 -28.09 -3.49
N PRO A 152 -9.44 -28.98 -2.55
CA PRO A 152 -8.46 -29.66 -1.74
C PRO A 152 -7.48 -30.38 -2.65
N ASP A 153 -6.20 -30.28 -2.36
CA ASP A 153 -5.20 -31.09 -3.06
C ASP A 153 -5.63 -32.55 -3.01
N ALA A 154 -5.75 -33.19 -4.16
CA ALA A 154 -6.15 -34.60 -4.27
C ALA A 154 -5.02 -35.56 -3.83
N ASP A 155 -4.00 -35.03 -3.16
CA ASP A 155 -2.85 -35.76 -2.62
C ASP A 155 -3.03 -36.07 -1.14
N GLY A 156 -4.01 -36.87 -0.87
CA GLY A 156 -4.12 -37.70 0.31
C GLY A 156 -4.38 -39.13 -0.18
N ASP A 157 -3.36 -39.76 -0.74
CA ASP A 157 -3.37 -41.21 -0.93
C ASP A 157 -3.48 -41.86 0.46
N PRO A 158 -4.60 -42.53 0.77
CA PRO A 158 -4.67 -43.34 1.96
C PRO A 158 -4.08 -44.71 1.59
N SER A 159 -2.79 -44.80 1.51
CA SER A 159 -2.14 -46.12 1.49
C SER A 159 -1.89 -46.56 2.91
N TYR A 160 -2.83 -47.37 3.39
CA TYR A 160 -2.77 -48.47 4.37
C TYR A 160 -1.71 -48.36 5.49
#